data_5158c75f934e991ea1309554245d71fe
#
_entry.id   5158c75f934e991ea1309554245d71fe
#
_cell.length_a   1.000
_cell.length_b   1.000
_cell.length_c   1.000
_cell.angle_alpha   90.00
_cell.angle_beta   90.00
_cell.angle_gamma   90.00
#
_symmetry.space_group_name_H-M   'P 1'
#
loop_
_entity.id
_entity.type
_entity.pdbx_description
1 polymer ?
#
loop_
_entity_poly.entity_id
_entity_poly.type
_entity_poly.pdbx_seq_one_letter_code
_entity_poly.pdbx_strand_id
1 'polypeptide(L)'
;MIEFFITRTKVMLRDAGNSIDAIDAVLSAGVQEPVELINRVSALEAARSEQPEVFEDLATAYARANNLCDSELGTEIEKNLLSDVEQALVSAVDRAECNVAASLEGNNYAAALAELASLRKPIDLFFESTMVMDEDQALRENRLRLLNGFVAVFANVADFALLSKVK
;
A
#
# COMPACT_ATOMS: atom_id res chain seq x y z
N MET A 1 4.70 13.57 -25.38
CA MET A 1 3.74 14.64 -25.00
C MET A 1 3.21 14.48 -23.57
N ILE A 2 2.78 13.29 -23.16
CA ILE A 2 2.31 13.00 -21.78
C ILE A 2 3.41 13.32 -20.75
N GLU A 3 4.63 12.89 -20.98
CA GLU A 3 5.79 13.13 -20.10
C GLU A 3 6.02 14.63 -19.83
N PHE A 4 5.83 15.46 -20.84
CA PHE A 4 5.93 16.93 -20.71
C PHE A 4 4.89 17.50 -19.74
N PHE A 5 3.63 17.05 -19.84
CA PHE A 5 2.57 17.48 -18.92
C PHE A 5 2.79 16.99 -17.51
N ILE A 6 3.22 15.76 -17.33
CA ILE A 6 3.55 15.19 -16.01
C ILE A 6 4.69 15.97 -15.36
N THR A 7 5.74 16.28 -16.09
CA THR A 7 6.87 17.08 -15.58
C THR A 7 6.42 18.46 -15.10
N ARG A 8 5.57 19.14 -15.85
CA ARG A 8 5.02 20.45 -15.45
C ARG A 8 4.09 20.34 -14.25
N THR A 9 3.25 19.31 -14.21
CA THR A 9 2.36 19.05 -13.07
C THR A 9 3.16 18.76 -11.80
N LYS A 10 4.24 18.00 -11.90
CA LYS A 10 5.17 17.76 -10.78
C LYS A 10 5.74 19.06 -10.22
N VAL A 11 6.21 19.96 -11.07
CA VAL A 11 6.73 21.27 -10.65
C VAL A 11 5.63 22.11 -9.98
N MET A 12 4.46 22.16 -10.58
CA MET A 12 3.31 22.89 -10.03
C MET A 12 2.89 22.38 -8.65
N LEU A 13 2.82 21.05 -8.47
CA LEU A 13 2.47 20.43 -7.18
C LEU A 13 3.51 20.75 -6.10
N ARG A 14 4.79 20.69 -6.45
CA ARG A 14 5.88 21.06 -5.54
C ARG A 14 5.79 22.53 -5.14
N ASP A 15 5.56 23.41 -6.09
CA ASP A 15 5.45 24.86 -5.84
C ASP A 15 4.18 25.21 -5.04
N ALA A 16 3.15 24.37 -5.12
CA ALA A 16 1.95 24.44 -4.27
C ALA A 16 2.16 23.90 -2.83
N GLY A 17 3.34 23.38 -2.50
CA GLY A 17 3.71 22.94 -1.17
C GLY A 17 3.52 21.45 -0.91
N ASN A 18 3.22 20.65 -1.94
CA ASN A 18 3.14 19.20 -1.79
C ASN A 18 4.55 18.60 -1.66
N SER A 19 4.68 17.55 -0.87
CA SER A 19 5.95 16.87 -0.65
C SER A 19 6.39 16.09 -1.89
N ILE A 20 7.71 16.08 -2.14
CA ILE A 20 8.29 15.39 -3.30
C ILE A 20 8.07 13.88 -3.20
N ASP A 21 8.16 13.31 -2.00
CA ASP A 21 7.96 11.89 -1.77
C ASP A 21 6.53 11.44 -2.10
N ALA A 22 5.51 12.24 -1.76
CA ALA A 22 4.12 11.96 -2.13
C ALA A 22 3.91 12.01 -3.65
N ILE A 23 4.48 13.00 -4.32
CA ILE A 23 4.41 13.12 -5.77
C ILE A 23 5.09 11.92 -6.45
N ASP A 24 6.29 11.57 -6.03
CA ASP A 24 7.04 10.44 -6.60
C ASP A 24 6.37 9.09 -6.30
N ALA A 25 5.77 8.93 -5.12
CA ALA A 25 5.03 7.72 -4.76
C ALA A 25 3.81 7.49 -5.67
N VAL A 26 3.06 8.52 -5.99
CA VAL A 26 1.90 8.44 -6.89
C VAL A 26 2.35 8.19 -8.33
N LEU A 27 3.40 8.84 -8.79
CA LEU A 27 3.96 8.62 -10.13
C LEU A 27 4.48 7.18 -10.29
N SER A 28 5.11 6.63 -9.26
CA SER A 28 5.59 5.23 -9.28
C SER A 28 4.46 4.21 -9.37
N ALA A 29 3.24 4.57 -8.98
CA ALA A 29 2.05 3.74 -9.16
C ALA A 29 1.54 3.71 -10.61
N GLY A 30 2.18 4.43 -11.53
CA GLY A 30 1.86 4.42 -12.96
C GLY A 30 0.83 5.46 -13.40
N VAL A 31 0.56 6.46 -12.57
CA VAL A 31 -0.37 7.56 -12.90
C VAL A 31 0.20 8.42 -14.03
N GLN A 32 -0.55 8.57 -15.10
CA GLN A 32 -0.15 9.33 -16.30
C GLN A 32 -1.04 10.55 -16.57
N GLU A 33 -2.20 10.62 -15.94
CA GLU A 33 -3.15 11.72 -16.11
C GLU A 33 -2.85 12.84 -15.09
N PRO A 34 -2.63 14.11 -15.53
CA PRO A 34 -2.31 15.21 -14.63
C PRO A 34 -3.37 15.47 -13.55
N VAL A 35 -4.65 15.38 -13.89
CA VAL A 35 -5.75 15.58 -12.92
C VAL A 35 -5.76 14.47 -11.88
N GLU A 36 -5.57 13.23 -12.31
CA GLU A 36 -5.46 12.08 -11.41
C GLU A 36 -4.27 12.23 -10.45
N LEU A 37 -3.11 12.65 -10.98
CA LEU A 37 -1.91 12.91 -10.18
C LEU A 37 -2.19 13.96 -9.09
N ILE A 38 -2.79 15.09 -9.44
CA ILE A 38 -3.14 16.16 -8.50
C ILE A 38 -4.07 15.63 -7.41
N ASN A 39 -5.13 14.94 -7.79
CA ASN A 39 -6.13 14.42 -6.84
C ASN A 39 -5.56 13.37 -5.90
N ARG A 40 -4.75 12.44 -6.40
CA ARG A 40 -4.11 11.42 -5.57
C ARG A 40 -3.09 12.00 -4.60
N VAL A 41 -2.24 12.93 -5.06
CA VAL A 41 -1.27 13.62 -4.20
C VAL A 41 -1.99 14.41 -3.11
N SER A 42 -3.04 15.13 -3.46
CA SER A 42 -3.84 15.91 -2.49
C SER A 42 -4.49 15.02 -1.44
N ALA A 43 -5.06 13.88 -1.83
CA ALA A 43 -5.66 12.92 -0.91
C ALA A 43 -4.61 12.29 0.02
N LEU A 44 -3.44 11.98 -0.51
CA LEU A 44 -2.32 11.39 0.25
C LEU A 44 -1.79 12.37 1.31
N GLU A 45 -1.59 13.64 0.93
CA GLU A 45 -1.17 14.70 1.86
C GLU A 45 -2.23 15.00 2.93
N ALA A 46 -3.52 14.99 2.55
CA ALA A 46 -4.61 15.15 3.50
C ALA A 46 -4.63 14.02 4.54
N ALA A 47 -4.52 12.77 4.11
CA ALA A 47 -4.48 11.61 5.01
C ALA A 47 -3.28 11.68 5.96
N ARG A 48 -2.10 12.06 5.45
CA ARG A 48 -0.88 12.25 6.25
C ARG A 48 -1.05 13.37 7.29
N SER A 49 -1.72 14.45 6.91
CA SER A 49 -1.93 15.61 7.78
C SER A 49 -3.01 15.39 8.83
N GLU A 50 -4.11 14.73 8.48
CA GLU A 50 -5.25 14.50 9.36
C GLU A 50 -5.00 13.38 10.37
N GLN A 51 -4.29 12.33 9.98
CA GLN A 51 -4.01 11.16 10.82
C GLN A 51 -2.54 10.72 10.70
N PRO A 52 -1.58 11.57 11.12
CA PRO A 52 -0.16 11.31 10.90
C PRO A 52 0.34 10.03 11.56
N GLU A 53 -0.13 9.71 12.77
CA GLU A 53 0.27 8.48 13.48
C GLU A 53 -0.21 7.22 12.75
N VAL A 54 -1.47 7.22 12.30
CA VAL A 54 -2.04 6.08 11.54
C VAL A 54 -1.31 5.89 10.23
N PHE A 55 -0.99 6.98 9.55
CA PHE A 55 -0.28 6.97 8.30
C PHE A 55 1.17 6.44 8.46
N GLU A 56 1.87 6.90 9.49
CA GLU A 56 3.24 6.46 9.79
C GLU A 56 3.29 4.98 10.17
N ASP A 57 2.36 4.52 11.01
CA ASP A 57 2.25 3.10 11.37
C ASP A 57 1.95 2.22 10.16
N LEU A 58 1.07 2.68 9.28
CA LEU A 58 0.73 1.97 8.05
C LEU A 58 1.93 1.90 7.10
N ALA A 59 2.65 3.00 6.93
CA ALA A 59 3.86 3.05 6.10
C ALA A 59 4.96 2.14 6.68
N THR A 60 5.08 2.07 8.00
CA THR A 60 6.02 1.17 8.69
C THR A 60 5.65 -0.30 8.48
N ALA A 61 4.37 -0.65 8.62
CA ALA A 61 3.87 -2.00 8.37
C ALA A 61 4.09 -2.42 6.90
N TYR A 62 3.82 -1.51 5.97
CA TYR A 62 4.11 -1.73 4.55
C TYR A 62 5.60 -1.98 4.31
N ALA A 63 6.48 -1.13 4.83
CA ALA A 63 7.92 -1.27 4.65
C ALA A 63 8.43 -2.61 5.20
N ARG A 64 7.92 -3.04 6.35
CA ARG A 64 8.25 -4.33 6.95
C ARG A 64 7.81 -5.49 6.06
N ALA A 65 6.58 -5.46 5.57
CA ALA A 65 6.06 -6.47 4.66
C ALA A 65 6.84 -6.48 3.33
N ASN A 66 7.10 -5.31 2.76
CA ASN A 66 7.83 -5.16 1.51
C ASN A 66 9.27 -5.68 1.59
N ASN A 67 9.94 -5.51 2.73
CA ASN A 67 11.29 -6.03 2.95
C ASN A 67 11.35 -7.57 3.04
N LEU A 68 10.25 -8.21 3.41
CA LEU A 68 10.12 -9.66 3.51
C LEU A 68 9.54 -10.30 2.23
N CYS A 69 8.93 -9.50 1.35
CA CYS A 69 8.30 -10.00 0.13
C CYS A 69 9.28 -10.72 -0.78
N ASP A 70 8.77 -11.79 -1.40
CA ASP A 70 9.44 -12.50 -2.49
C ASP A 70 8.47 -12.60 -3.67
N SER A 71 8.64 -11.70 -4.63
CA SER A 71 7.77 -11.59 -5.80
C SER A 71 7.78 -12.85 -6.68
N GLU A 72 8.82 -13.67 -6.63
CA GLU A 72 8.90 -14.92 -7.38
C GLU A 72 7.91 -15.97 -6.91
N LEU A 73 7.48 -15.90 -5.65
CA LEU A 73 6.52 -16.84 -5.08
C LEU A 73 5.07 -16.58 -5.51
N GLY A 74 4.77 -15.37 -6.03
CA GLY A 74 3.41 -14.98 -6.41
C GLY A 74 2.51 -14.71 -5.20
N THR A 75 1.19 -14.79 -5.40
CA THR A 75 0.15 -14.46 -4.41
C THR A 75 -0.82 -15.62 -4.15
N GLU A 76 -0.63 -16.78 -4.77
CA GLU A 76 -1.49 -17.94 -4.56
C GLU A 76 -1.24 -18.60 -3.20
N ILE A 77 -2.25 -18.54 -2.33
CA ILE A 77 -2.21 -19.00 -0.94
C ILE A 77 -2.84 -20.37 -0.79
N GLU A 78 -2.17 -21.27 -0.07
CA GLU A 78 -2.73 -22.55 0.35
C GLU A 78 -3.56 -22.37 1.63
N LYS A 79 -4.88 -22.39 1.48
CA LYS A 79 -5.83 -22.10 2.57
C LYS A 79 -5.79 -23.08 3.73
N ASN A 80 -5.41 -24.32 3.48
CA ASN A 80 -5.27 -25.36 4.49
C ASN A 80 -4.05 -25.18 5.43
N LEU A 81 -3.12 -24.31 5.06
CA LEU A 81 -1.94 -23.98 5.87
C LEU A 81 -2.12 -22.72 6.73
N LEU A 82 -3.27 -22.04 6.62
CA LEU A 82 -3.52 -20.78 7.30
C LEU A 82 -3.98 -21.00 8.75
N SER A 83 -3.35 -20.30 9.70
CA SER A 83 -3.88 -20.11 11.04
C SER A 83 -5.07 -19.14 11.04
N ASP A 84 -5.79 -19.04 12.15
CA ASP A 84 -6.93 -18.11 12.28
C ASP A 84 -6.54 -16.66 12.03
N VAL A 85 -5.36 -16.23 12.52
CA VAL A 85 -4.82 -14.88 12.31
C VAL A 85 -4.48 -14.64 10.84
N GLU A 86 -3.87 -15.62 10.19
CA GLU A 86 -3.54 -15.55 8.76
C GLU A 86 -4.80 -15.52 7.89
N GLN A 87 -5.84 -16.30 8.24
CA GLN A 87 -7.15 -16.25 7.56
C GLN A 87 -7.82 -14.88 7.71
N ALA A 88 -7.74 -14.27 8.89
CA ALA A 88 -8.27 -12.93 9.13
C ALA A 88 -7.55 -11.88 8.26
N LEU A 89 -6.23 -11.99 8.13
CA LEU A 89 -5.45 -11.10 7.27
C LEU A 89 -5.80 -11.30 5.79
N VAL A 90 -5.90 -12.54 5.31
CA VAL A 90 -6.33 -12.84 3.93
C VAL A 90 -7.69 -12.20 3.63
N SER A 91 -8.66 -12.40 4.52
CA SER A 91 -10.01 -11.84 4.35
C SER A 91 -10.01 -10.31 4.34
N ALA A 92 -9.16 -9.69 5.16
CA ALA A 92 -9.00 -8.24 5.19
C ALA A 92 -8.34 -7.71 3.90
N VAL A 93 -7.31 -8.39 3.40
CA VAL A 93 -6.63 -8.04 2.14
C VAL A 93 -7.56 -8.17 0.95
N ASP A 94 -8.29 -9.29 0.82
CA ASP A 94 -9.25 -9.52 -0.27
C ASP A 94 -10.33 -8.44 -0.30
N ARG A 95 -10.89 -8.10 0.86
CA ARG A 95 -11.89 -7.04 0.98
C ARG A 95 -11.31 -5.67 0.62
N ALA A 96 -10.13 -5.37 1.13
CA ALA A 96 -9.46 -4.10 0.83
C ALA A 96 -9.13 -3.98 -0.67
N GLU A 97 -8.68 -5.04 -1.31
CA GLU A 97 -8.42 -5.07 -2.76
C GLU A 97 -9.66 -4.69 -3.56
N CYS A 98 -10.80 -5.32 -3.26
CA CYS A 98 -12.07 -5.01 -3.93
C CYS A 98 -12.50 -3.56 -3.69
N ASN A 99 -12.43 -3.09 -2.45
CA ASN A 99 -12.87 -1.74 -2.08
C ASN A 99 -11.94 -0.65 -2.63
N VAL A 100 -10.64 -0.89 -2.63
CA VAL A 100 -9.65 0.01 -3.24
C VAL A 100 -9.89 0.11 -4.74
N ALA A 101 -10.09 -1.00 -5.43
CA ALA A 101 -10.38 -1.00 -6.86
C ALA A 101 -11.64 -0.18 -7.19
N ALA A 102 -12.73 -0.40 -6.45
CA ALA A 102 -13.97 0.36 -6.61
C ALA A 102 -13.79 1.86 -6.32
N SER A 103 -13.01 2.19 -5.28
CA SER A 103 -12.72 3.59 -4.93
C SER A 103 -11.89 4.28 -6.01
N LEU A 104 -10.91 3.60 -6.60
CA LEU A 104 -10.10 4.13 -7.70
C LEU A 104 -10.91 4.34 -8.97
N GLU A 105 -11.82 3.41 -9.31
CA GLU A 105 -12.75 3.58 -10.44
C GLU A 105 -13.66 4.79 -10.26
N GLY A 106 -14.10 5.06 -9.02
CA GLY A 106 -14.90 6.23 -8.66
C GLY A 106 -14.10 7.51 -8.42
N ASN A 107 -12.79 7.50 -8.63
CA ASN A 107 -11.86 8.60 -8.33
C ASN A 107 -11.93 9.08 -6.87
N ASN A 108 -12.30 8.18 -5.96
CA ASN A 108 -12.38 8.47 -4.53
C ASN A 108 -11.10 7.99 -3.81
N TYR A 109 -10.05 8.75 -3.94
CA TYR A 109 -8.72 8.39 -3.40
C TYR A 109 -8.69 8.42 -1.87
N ALA A 110 -9.47 9.28 -1.23
CA ALA A 110 -9.61 9.29 0.23
C ALA A 110 -10.20 7.99 0.77
N ALA A 111 -11.22 7.44 0.09
CA ALA A 111 -11.79 6.14 0.44
C ALA A 111 -10.79 5.00 0.23
N ALA A 112 -10.01 5.04 -0.86
CA ALA A 112 -8.95 4.06 -1.11
C ALA A 112 -7.91 4.05 0.02
N LEU A 113 -7.46 5.21 0.47
CA LEU A 113 -6.52 5.34 1.58
C LEU A 113 -7.12 4.87 2.92
N ALA A 114 -8.41 5.12 3.17
CA ALA A 114 -9.11 4.63 4.35
C ALA A 114 -9.18 3.09 4.36
N GLU A 115 -9.40 2.46 3.22
CA GLU A 115 -9.37 1.00 3.09
C GLU A 115 -7.97 0.44 3.39
N LEU A 116 -6.91 1.07 2.90
CA LEU A 116 -5.54 0.69 3.26
C LEU A 116 -5.29 0.83 4.77
N ALA A 117 -5.77 1.89 5.39
CA ALA A 117 -5.65 2.11 6.83
C ALA A 117 -6.36 1.02 7.65
N SER A 118 -7.43 0.44 7.12
CA SER A 118 -8.14 -0.68 7.77
C SER A 118 -7.29 -1.94 7.89
N LEU A 119 -6.22 -2.08 7.10
CA LEU A 119 -5.30 -3.21 7.12
C LEU A 119 -4.28 -3.14 8.27
N ARG A 120 -4.16 -2.01 8.95
CA ARG A 120 -3.19 -1.84 10.04
C ARG A 120 -3.35 -2.89 11.14
N LYS A 121 -4.54 -3.03 11.70
CA LYS A 121 -4.78 -4.00 12.79
C LYS A 121 -4.53 -5.45 12.39
N PRO A 122 -5.07 -5.93 11.26
CA PRO A 122 -4.79 -7.29 10.81
C PRO A 122 -3.31 -7.58 10.58
N ILE A 123 -2.55 -6.65 9.99
CA ILE A 123 -1.13 -6.86 9.70
C ILE A 123 -0.28 -6.79 10.98
N ASP A 124 -0.59 -5.90 11.91
CA ASP A 124 0.10 -5.82 13.20
C ASP A 124 -0.09 -7.13 13.98
N LEU A 125 -1.33 -7.64 14.06
CA LEU A 125 -1.64 -8.89 14.73
C LEU A 125 -0.93 -10.08 14.06
N PHE A 126 -0.85 -10.09 12.74
CA PHE A 126 -0.09 -11.10 11.99
C PHE A 126 1.40 -11.08 12.38
N PHE A 127 2.03 -9.92 12.40
CA PHE A 127 3.45 -9.82 12.76
C PHE A 127 3.73 -10.12 14.24
N GLU A 128 2.79 -9.84 15.13
CA GLU A 128 2.92 -10.14 16.58
C GLU A 128 2.79 -11.64 16.88
N SER A 129 1.93 -12.34 16.16
CA SER A 129 1.56 -13.73 16.45
C SER A 129 2.14 -14.76 15.50
N THR A 130 2.82 -14.35 14.43
CA THR A 130 3.30 -15.24 13.38
C THR A 130 4.79 -15.05 13.12
N MET A 131 5.54 -16.16 13.12
CA MET A 131 6.92 -16.17 12.65
C MET A 131 6.93 -16.37 11.13
N VAL A 132 7.14 -15.29 10.37
CA VAL A 132 7.11 -15.33 8.90
C VAL A 132 8.18 -16.29 8.35
N MET A 133 9.41 -16.18 8.86
CA MET A 133 10.54 -17.02 8.45
C MET A 133 10.56 -18.33 9.25
N ASP A 134 9.48 -19.10 9.14
CA ASP A 134 9.33 -20.41 9.77
C ASP A 134 10.35 -21.42 9.24
N GLU A 135 10.71 -22.41 10.04
CA GLU A 135 11.59 -23.52 9.61
C GLU A 135 10.89 -24.41 8.57
N ASP A 136 9.56 -24.54 8.67
CA ASP A 136 8.74 -25.24 7.67
C ASP A 136 8.67 -24.39 6.38
N GLN A 137 9.24 -24.92 5.30
CA GLN A 137 9.29 -24.24 4.01
C GLN A 137 7.90 -23.93 3.46
N ALA A 138 6.95 -24.85 3.59
CA ALA A 138 5.60 -24.66 3.07
C ALA A 138 4.87 -23.52 3.79
N LEU A 139 4.98 -23.45 5.13
CA LEU A 139 4.43 -22.35 5.92
C LEU A 139 5.11 -21.02 5.57
N ARG A 140 6.42 -21.01 5.50
CA ARG A 140 7.20 -19.81 5.16
C ARG A 140 6.79 -19.24 3.79
N GLU A 141 6.77 -20.07 2.77
CA GLU A 141 6.40 -19.64 1.41
C GLU A 141 4.95 -19.14 1.36
N ASN A 142 4.03 -19.81 2.04
CA ASN A 142 2.63 -19.40 2.11
C ASN A 142 2.47 -18.01 2.78
N ARG A 143 3.21 -17.76 3.85
CA ARG A 143 3.24 -16.46 4.55
C ARG A 143 3.85 -15.36 3.70
N LEU A 144 4.90 -15.67 2.94
CA LEU A 144 5.49 -14.70 1.99
C LEU A 144 4.54 -14.37 0.85
N ARG A 145 3.78 -15.33 0.33
CA ARG A 145 2.72 -15.10 -0.66
C ARG A 145 1.61 -14.20 -0.11
N LEU A 146 1.24 -14.38 1.15
CA LEU A 146 0.27 -13.54 1.85
C LEU A 146 0.77 -12.09 1.95
N LEU A 147 2.04 -11.88 2.30
CA LEU A 147 2.65 -10.55 2.31
C LEU A 147 2.76 -9.93 0.92
N ASN A 148 3.02 -10.73 -0.12
CA ASN A 148 2.98 -10.27 -1.50
C ASN A 148 1.60 -9.69 -1.86
N GLY A 149 0.52 -10.38 -1.49
CA GLY A 149 -0.85 -9.89 -1.68
C GLY A 149 -1.14 -8.61 -0.91
N PHE A 150 -0.69 -8.52 0.34
CA PHE A 150 -0.80 -7.30 1.15
C PHE A 150 -0.12 -6.10 0.49
N VAL A 151 1.13 -6.25 0.06
CA VAL A 151 1.89 -5.18 -0.60
C VAL A 151 1.26 -4.78 -1.94
N ALA A 152 0.73 -5.73 -2.69
CA ALA A 152 0.12 -5.49 -4.00
C ALA A 152 -1.10 -4.55 -3.92
N VAL A 153 -1.89 -4.59 -2.85
CA VAL A 153 -3.03 -3.70 -2.65
C VAL A 153 -2.58 -2.24 -2.55
N PHE A 154 -1.49 -1.97 -1.85
CA PHE A 154 -0.91 -0.63 -1.73
C PHE A 154 -0.38 -0.10 -3.06
N ALA A 155 0.27 -0.95 -3.86
CA ALA A 155 0.90 -0.57 -5.12
C ALA A 155 -0.06 0.07 -6.12
N ASN A 156 -1.36 -0.26 -6.06
CA ASN A 156 -2.39 0.33 -6.90
C ASN A 156 -2.68 1.80 -6.58
N VAL A 157 -2.40 2.24 -5.35
CA VAL A 157 -2.69 3.60 -4.87
C VAL A 157 -1.44 4.49 -4.99
N ALA A 158 -0.35 4.06 -4.40
CA ALA A 158 0.93 4.78 -4.38
C ALA A 158 2.06 3.83 -3.96
N ASP A 159 3.29 4.19 -4.27
CA ASP A 159 4.47 3.47 -3.79
C ASP A 159 4.83 3.90 -2.36
N PHE A 160 4.29 3.20 -1.38
CA PHE A 160 4.52 3.50 0.04
C PHE A 160 5.98 3.32 0.49
N ALA A 161 6.80 2.61 -0.26
CA ALA A 161 8.23 2.51 0.02
C ALA A 161 8.93 3.87 -0.06
N LEU A 162 8.44 4.78 -0.89
CA LEU A 162 8.95 6.15 -1.00
C LEU A 162 8.49 7.05 0.15
N LEU A 163 7.38 6.70 0.81
CA LEU A 163 6.79 7.47 1.91
C LEU A 163 7.34 7.10 3.28
N SER A 164 7.93 5.94 3.44
CA SER A 164 8.49 5.45 4.70
C SER A 164 9.84 6.09 5.08
N LYS A 165 10.38 6.94 4.20
CA LYS A 165 11.66 7.63 4.39
C LYS A 165 11.54 8.98 5.12
N VAL A 166 10.42 9.26 5.73
CA VAL A 166 10.25 10.49 6.51
C VAL A 166 11.12 10.37 7.77
N LYS A 167 12.07 11.27 7.87
CA LYS A 167 12.93 11.40 9.05
C LYS A 167 12.17 12.07 10.19
#